data_fb1fa16142814c93b72d2fcacda1328d
#
_entry.id   fb1fa16142814c93b72d2fcacda1328d
#
_cell.length_a   1.000
_cell.length_b   1.000
_cell.length_c   1.000
_cell.angle_alpha   90.00
_cell.angle_beta   90.00
_cell.angle_gamma   90.00
#
_symmetry.space_group_name_H-M   'P 1'
#
loop_
_entity.id
_entity.type
_entity.pdbx_description
1 polymer ?
#
loop_
_entity_poly.entity_id
_entity_poly.type
_entity_poly.pdbx_seq_one_letter_code
_entity_poly.pdbx_strand_id
1 'polypeptide(L)'
;RLAQEKHAVLPIGIRINPAFSMEGTEGGPSQFGIDEEQLLSSHAFDDFPALRPTGIHVHIQSQILDADQLTAYYAHVLTLALRLEHLWDTKFSYINFGSGLGIVYDPDNQKPLDLDALQRKISTVFDAFRPRLQAKFLLESGRFLVGESGVYVTEIMDIKISRGKTYYIVKNGTNGFFRPVMKELMTKDQHTPAPAEPFYTCPNISQVTLLTDREGTETVDIVGGLCSRYDLLASNVTLPRAEVGDRLLFTNAGSYGYTLSPLLFGSQTPPDQLWLEHEIDI
;
A
#
# COMPACT_ATOMS: atom_id res chain seq x y z
N ARG A 1 4.69 21.44 25.47
CA ARG A 1 5.96 21.91 26.03
C ARG A 1 6.66 22.90 25.09
N LEU A 2 7.13 22.51 23.89
CA LEU A 2 7.83 23.42 22.96
C LEU A 2 7.00 24.68 22.60
N ALA A 3 5.70 24.54 22.40
CA ALA A 3 4.83 25.67 22.11
C ALA A 3 4.78 26.65 23.30
N GLN A 4 4.67 26.13 24.52
CA GLN A 4 4.70 26.94 25.75
C GLN A 4 6.03 27.64 25.93
N GLU A 5 7.16 26.94 25.72
CA GLU A 5 8.50 27.52 25.78
C GLU A 5 8.72 28.65 24.74
N LYS A 6 8.03 28.58 23.62
CA LYS A 6 8.08 29.60 22.56
C LYS A 6 6.98 30.65 22.65
N HIS A 7 6.14 30.59 23.68
CA HIS A 7 4.97 31.47 23.86
C HIS A 7 4.10 31.52 22.59
N ALA A 8 3.91 30.39 21.93
CA ALA A 8 3.18 30.28 20.67
C ALA A 8 2.03 29.28 20.79
N VAL A 9 0.96 29.51 20.03
CA VAL A 9 -0.11 28.53 19.81
C VAL A 9 0.19 27.85 18.49
N LEU A 10 0.43 26.52 18.53
CA LEU A 10 0.78 25.74 17.35
C LEU A 10 -0.48 25.14 16.69
N PRO A 11 -0.70 25.36 15.39
CA PRO A 11 -1.70 24.61 14.66
C PRO A 11 -1.24 23.15 14.52
N ILE A 12 -2.13 22.22 14.82
CA ILE A 12 -1.86 20.79 14.71
C ILE A 12 -2.94 20.06 13.92
N GLY A 13 -2.56 18.98 13.27
CA GLY A 13 -3.45 17.97 12.75
C GLY A 13 -3.50 16.77 13.66
N ILE A 14 -4.64 16.15 13.78
CA ILE A 14 -4.84 15.01 14.67
C ILE A 14 -5.15 13.78 13.83
N ARG A 15 -4.31 12.75 13.96
CA ARG A 15 -4.62 11.44 13.40
C ARG A 15 -5.57 10.71 14.33
N ILE A 16 -6.67 10.22 13.78
CA ILE A 16 -7.75 9.55 14.51
C ILE A 16 -7.78 8.07 14.11
N ASN A 17 -7.86 7.21 15.12
CA ASN A 17 -8.31 5.83 14.97
C ASN A 17 -9.85 5.86 15.11
N PRO A 18 -10.61 5.70 14.01
CA PRO A 18 -12.05 5.91 14.06
C PRO A 18 -12.78 4.69 14.63
N ALA A 19 -13.98 4.92 15.16
CA ALA A 19 -14.85 3.88 15.69
C ALA A 19 -15.54 3.02 14.61
N PHE A 20 -15.15 3.13 13.36
CA PHE A 20 -15.70 2.35 12.24
C PHE A 20 -14.59 1.71 11.39
N SER A 21 -14.90 0.57 10.78
CA SER A 21 -14.03 -0.14 9.82
C SER A 21 -14.43 0.15 8.37
N MET A 22 -13.63 -0.33 7.41
CA MET A 22 -13.96 -0.22 6.00
C MET A 22 -15.18 -1.06 5.58
N GLU A 23 -15.46 -2.13 6.30
CA GLU A 23 -16.66 -2.96 6.10
C GLU A 23 -17.91 -2.36 6.74
N GLY A 24 -17.81 -1.19 7.36
CA GLY A 24 -18.91 -0.53 8.06
C GLY A 24 -19.26 -1.16 9.40
N THR A 25 -18.40 -1.99 9.94
CA THR A 25 -18.48 -2.55 11.28
C THR A 25 -17.73 -1.70 12.30
N GLU A 26 -17.67 -2.13 13.54
CA GLU A 26 -16.93 -1.44 14.62
C GLU A 26 -15.42 -1.39 14.32
N GLY A 27 -14.79 -0.26 14.60
CA GLY A 27 -13.35 -0.07 14.50
C GLY A 27 -12.59 -0.88 15.54
N GLY A 28 -11.34 -1.22 15.23
CA GLY A 28 -10.49 -2.01 16.11
C GLY A 28 -9.34 -1.21 16.73
N PRO A 29 -8.59 -1.81 17.67
CA PRO A 29 -7.40 -1.19 18.23
C PRO A 29 -6.33 -0.95 17.16
N SER A 30 -5.63 0.19 17.25
CA SER A 30 -4.59 0.57 16.32
C SER A 30 -3.40 1.20 17.06
N GLN A 31 -2.19 0.96 16.54
CA GLN A 31 -1.01 1.71 16.98
C GLN A 31 -0.98 3.14 16.43
N PHE A 32 -1.89 3.48 15.53
CA PHE A 32 -1.95 4.77 14.85
C PHE A 32 -3.16 5.57 15.28
N GLY A 33 -2.92 6.86 15.53
CA GLY A 33 -3.98 7.80 15.87
C GLY A 33 -4.43 7.73 17.33
N ILE A 34 -5.31 8.63 17.69
CA ILE A 34 -6.01 8.69 18.98
C ILE A 34 -7.39 8.09 18.74
N ASP A 35 -7.86 7.22 19.62
CA ASP A 35 -9.18 6.61 19.47
C ASP A 35 -10.27 7.68 19.46
N GLU A 36 -11.23 7.53 18.57
CA GLU A 36 -12.31 8.51 18.37
C GLU A 36 -13.01 8.85 19.68
N GLU A 37 -13.26 7.85 20.53
CA GLU A 37 -13.97 7.99 21.80
C GLU A 37 -13.24 8.93 22.76
N GLN A 38 -11.91 8.95 22.74
CA GLN A 38 -11.10 9.86 23.58
C GLN A 38 -11.21 11.32 23.11
N LEU A 39 -11.50 11.52 21.82
CA LEU A 39 -11.61 12.82 21.20
C LEU A 39 -13.03 13.39 21.24
N LEU A 40 -14.03 12.55 21.51
CA LEU A 40 -15.43 12.96 21.60
C LEU A 40 -15.77 13.67 22.92
N SER A 41 -14.94 14.64 23.29
CA SER A 41 -15.11 15.49 24.46
C SER A 41 -14.84 16.95 24.08
N SER A 42 -15.65 17.88 24.60
CA SER A 42 -15.37 19.31 24.47
C SER A 42 -14.10 19.73 25.23
N HIS A 43 -13.64 18.90 26.14
CA HIS A 43 -12.46 19.13 26.99
C HIS A 43 -11.21 18.39 26.48
N ALA A 44 -11.23 17.84 25.26
CA ALA A 44 -10.12 17.02 24.73
C ALA A 44 -8.77 17.78 24.69
N PHE A 45 -8.78 19.12 24.68
CA PHE A 45 -7.57 19.97 24.57
C PHE A 45 -7.36 20.91 25.75
N ASP A 46 -8.13 20.82 26.83
CA ASP A 46 -8.03 21.73 27.99
C ASP A 46 -6.62 21.70 28.63
N ASP A 47 -6.00 20.53 28.67
CA ASP A 47 -4.64 20.35 29.16
C ASP A 47 -3.55 20.88 28.20
N PHE A 48 -3.93 21.25 26.98
CA PHE A 48 -3.01 21.63 25.90
C PHE A 48 -3.31 23.02 25.32
N PRO A 49 -3.36 24.10 26.11
CA PRO A 49 -3.81 25.43 25.64
C PRO A 49 -2.88 26.05 24.58
N ALA A 50 -1.67 25.53 24.42
CA ALA A 50 -0.75 25.95 23.38
C ALA A 50 -0.89 25.15 22.06
N LEU A 51 -1.90 24.28 21.95
CA LEU A 51 -2.19 23.53 20.72
C LEU A 51 -3.57 23.95 20.19
N ARG A 52 -3.67 24.15 18.88
CA ARG A 52 -4.93 24.43 18.21
C ARG A 52 -5.18 23.41 17.12
N PRO A 53 -6.18 22.53 17.27
CA PRO A 53 -6.57 21.60 16.21
C PRO A 53 -7.02 22.38 14.97
N THR A 54 -6.37 22.15 13.83
CA THR A 54 -6.67 22.79 12.54
C THR A 54 -7.01 21.81 11.43
N GLY A 55 -6.95 20.54 11.71
CA GLY A 55 -7.33 19.50 10.78
C GLY A 55 -7.31 18.11 11.39
N ILE A 56 -7.92 17.17 10.70
CA ILE A 56 -7.90 15.76 11.06
C ILE A 56 -7.31 14.94 9.94
N HIS A 57 -6.76 13.78 10.31
CA HIS A 57 -6.28 12.74 9.41
C HIS A 57 -6.86 11.40 9.85
N VAL A 58 -7.47 10.70 8.92
CA VAL A 58 -7.94 9.32 9.10
C VAL A 58 -7.35 8.45 8.00
N HIS A 59 -6.80 7.30 8.36
CA HIS A 59 -6.37 6.28 7.41
C HIS A 59 -6.54 4.91 8.04
N ILE A 60 -7.51 4.15 7.55
CA ILE A 60 -7.87 2.83 8.09
C ILE A 60 -7.18 1.72 7.29
N GLN A 61 -7.31 1.78 5.96
CA GLN A 61 -6.92 0.70 5.07
C GLN A 61 -6.46 1.24 3.72
N SER A 62 -5.54 0.51 3.09
CA SER A 62 -5.10 0.76 1.71
C SER A 62 -5.63 -0.34 0.78
N GLN A 63 -5.37 -0.21 -0.51
CA GLN A 63 -5.62 -1.24 -1.52
C GLN A 63 -7.11 -1.58 -1.71
N ILE A 64 -7.97 -0.58 -1.70
CA ILE A 64 -9.41 -0.74 -1.91
C ILE A 64 -9.72 -0.54 -3.39
N LEU A 65 -10.36 -1.54 -3.98
CA LEU A 65 -10.79 -1.55 -5.38
C LEU A 65 -12.30 -1.33 -5.54
N ASP A 66 -13.01 -1.07 -4.43
CA ASP A 66 -14.45 -0.87 -4.37
C ASP A 66 -14.79 0.61 -4.17
N ALA A 67 -15.47 1.21 -5.14
CA ALA A 67 -15.89 2.61 -5.12
C ALA A 67 -16.94 2.90 -4.04
N ASP A 68 -17.79 1.94 -3.68
CA ASP A 68 -18.80 2.11 -2.64
C ASP A 68 -18.17 2.14 -1.25
N GLN A 69 -17.23 1.25 -0.98
CA GLN A 69 -16.48 1.24 0.27
C GLN A 69 -15.72 2.55 0.46
N LEU A 70 -14.99 3.03 -0.56
CA LEU A 70 -14.29 4.31 -0.50
C LEU A 70 -15.23 5.48 -0.27
N THR A 71 -16.38 5.50 -0.94
CA THR A 71 -17.38 6.57 -0.79
C THR A 71 -17.97 6.59 0.62
N ALA A 72 -18.33 5.42 1.16
CA ALA A 72 -18.83 5.29 2.52
C ALA A 72 -17.78 5.73 3.55
N TYR A 73 -16.54 5.32 3.37
CA TYR A 73 -15.42 5.76 4.19
C TYR A 73 -15.27 7.29 4.23
N TYR A 74 -15.26 7.95 3.08
CA TYR A 74 -15.13 9.41 3.03
C TYR A 74 -16.32 10.11 3.66
N ALA A 75 -17.55 9.60 3.49
CA ALA A 75 -18.72 10.13 4.14
C ALA A 75 -18.65 10.02 5.68
N HIS A 76 -18.14 8.91 6.20
CA HIS A 76 -17.92 8.73 7.64
C HIS A 76 -16.88 9.71 8.18
N VAL A 77 -15.74 9.89 7.49
CA VAL A 77 -14.70 10.86 7.90
C VAL A 77 -15.24 12.30 7.91
N LEU A 78 -16.05 12.69 6.92
CA LEU A 78 -16.67 14.01 6.89
C LEU A 78 -17.70 14.20 7.99
N THR A 79 -18.46 13.16 8.32
CA THR A 79 -19.40 13.18 9.44
C THR A 79 -18.68 13.36 10.77
N LEU A 80 -17.58 12.61 10.97
CA LEU A 80 -16.72 12.76 12.14
C LEU A 80 -16.13 14.17 12.21
N ALA A 81 -15.63 14.71 11.09
CA ALA A 81 -15.10 16.07 11.04
C ALA A 81 -16.11 17.13 11.50
N LEU A 82 -17.36 17.06 11.02
CA LEU A 82 -18.43 17.96 11.46
C LEU A 82 -18.71 17.84 12.94
N ARG A 83 -18.73 16.62 13.46
CA ARG A 83 -18.96 16.36 14.88
C ARG A 83 -17.86 16.98 15.74
N LEU A 84 -16.60 16.82 15.34
CA LEU A 84 -15.45 17.36 16.06
C LEU A 84 -15.37 18.89 15.94
N GLU A 85 -15.65 19.47 14.76
CA GLU A 85 -15.74 20.94 14.64
C GLU A 85 -16.77 21.55 15.61
N HIS A 86 -17.92 20.89 15.72
CA HIS A 86 -18.97 21.35 16.65
C HIS A 86 -18.55 21.17 18.11
N LEU A 87 -17.94 20.03 18.45
CA LEU A 87 -17.57 19.68 19.81
C LEU A 87 -16.44 20.55 20.37
N TRP A 88 -15.46 20.87 19.51
CA TRP A 88 -14.28 21.65 19.89
C TRP A 88 -14.41 23.14 19.59
N ASP A 89 -15.57 23.59 19.15
CA ASP A 89 -15.84 24.98 18.71
C ASP A 89 -14.73 25.52 17.79
N THR A 90 -14.38 24.73 16.77
CA THR A 90 -13.30 25.04 15.84
C THR A 90 -13.74 24.87 14.39
N LYS A 91 -12.92 25.38 13.47
CA LYS A 91 -13.05 25.13 12.04
C LYS A 91 -11.77 24.52 11.49
N PHE A 92 -11.90 23.39 10.81
CA PHE A 92 -10.75 22.74 10.19
C PHE A 92 -10.36 23.45 8.91
N SER A 93 -9.05 23.62 8.74
CA SER A 93 -8.46 24.11 7.50
C SER A 93 -8.26 22.98 6.48
N TYR A 94 -8.18 21.73 6.95
CA TYR A 94 -8.08 20.56 6.09
C TYR A 94 -8.66 19.29 6.75
N ILE A 95 -9.08 18.36 5.90
CA ILE A 95 -9.46 17.00 6.27
C ILE A 95 -8.66 16.07 5.36
N ASN A 96 -7.82 15.22 5.96
CA ASN A 96 -6.98 14.27 5.26
C ASN A 96 -7.58 12.87 5.41
N PHE A 97 -7.97 12.28 4.29
CA PHE A 97 -8.59 10.94 4.23
C PHE A 97 -7.56 9.80 4.17
N GLY A 98 -6.25 10.09 4.30
CA GLY A 98 -5.24 9.13 3.90
C GLY A 98 -5.33 8.87 2.40
N SER A 99 -5.45 7.61 2.00
CA SER A 99 -5.71 7.30 0.59
C SER A 99 -6.78 6.22 0.46
N GLY A 100 -6.37 4.96 0.52
CA GLY A 100 -7.22 3.80 0.31
C GLY A 100 -7.23 3.29 -1.13
N LEU A 101 -6.99 4.12 -2.13
CA LEU A 101 -7.02 3.76 -3.55
C LEU A 101 -6.06 2.60 -3.86
N GLY A 102 -6.59 1.54 -4.45
CA GLY A 102 -5.86 0.33 -4.82
C GLY A 102 -5.52 0.24 -6.30
N ILE A 103 -4.57 -0.65 -6.62
CA ILE A 103 -4.23 -1.09 -7.97
C ILE A 103 -4.46 -2.59 -8.10
N VAL A 104 -4.53 -3.11 -9.32
CA VAL A 104 -4.69 -4.54 -9.57
C VAL A 104 -3.34 -5.23 -9.41
N TYR A 105 -3.27 -6.17 -8.47
CA TYR A 105 -2.13 -7.07 -8.33
C TYR A 105 -2.38 -8.47 -8.89
N ASP A 106 -3.64 -8.89 -8.90
CA ASP A 106 -4.09 -10.21 -9.36
C ASP A 106 -5.21 -9.99 -10.40
N PRO A 107 -4.87 -9.83 -11.69
CA PRO A 107 -5.84 -9.54 -12.74
C PRO A 107 -6.85 -10.68 -12.99
N ASP A 108 -6.54 -11.91 -12.56
CA ASP A 108 -7.45 -13.05 -12.71
C ASP A 108 -8.61 -12.97 -11.70
N ASN A 109 -8.38 -12.35 -10.53
CA ASN A 109 -9.35 -12.30 -9.43
C ASN A 109 -9.75 -10.88 -9.01
N GLN A 110 -9.08 -9.84 -9.50
CA GLN A 110 -9.35 -8.45 -9.15
C GLN A 110 -9.78 -7.65 -10.37
N LYS A 111 -10.68 -6.68 -10.16
CA LYS A 111 -11.03 -5.67 -11.15
C LYS A 111 -10.43 -4.33 -10.75
N PRO A 112 -10.03 -3.50 -11.72
CA PRO A 112 -9.59 -2.14 -11.43
C PRO A 112 -10.68 -1.34 -10.70
N LEU A 113 -10.25 -0.42 -9.85
CA LEU A 113 -11.14 0.56 -9.24
C LEU A 113 -11.84 1.38 -10.34
N ASP A 114 -13.16 1.36 -10.35
CA ASP A 114 -13.95 2.20 -11.26
C ASP A 114 -13.87 3.67 -10.81
N LEU A 115 -12.95 4.41 -11.41
CA LEU A 115 -12.71 5.81 -11.09
C LEU A 115 -13.89 6.71 -11.47
N ASP A 116 -14.61 6.40 -12.53
CA ASP A 116 -15.76 7.19 -12.95
C ASP A 116 -16.93 7.01 -11.98
N ALA A 117 -17.16 5.79 -11.53
CA ALA A 117 -18.14 5.52 -10.47
C ALA A 117 -17.72 6.21 -9.15
N LEU A 118 -16.46 6.09 -8.76
CA LEU A 118 -15.93 6.73 -7.58
C LEU A 118 -16.09 8.25 -7.64
N GLN A 119 -15.72 8.88 -8.76
CA GLN A 119 -15.85 10.31 -8.96
C GLN A 119 -17.30 10.77 -8.81
N ARG A 120 -18.25 10.11 -9.46
CA ARG A 120 -19.69 10.46 -9.36
C ARG A 120 -20.19 10.38 -7.92
N LYS A 121 -19.85 9.30 -7.22
CA LYS A 121 -20.31 9.05 -5.85
C LYS A 121 -19.68 10.02 -4.86
N ILE A 122 -18.37 10.23 -4.94
CA ILE A 122 -17.64 11.19 -4.08
C ILE A 122 -18.13 12.61 -4.31
N SER A 123 -18.37 13.02 -5.55
CA SER A 123 -18.88 14.38 -5.85
C SER A 123 -20.19 14.61 -5.12
N THR A 124 -21.13 13.64 -5.16
CA THR A 124 -22.40 13.74 -4.44
C THR A 124 -22.19 13.91 -2.92
N VAL A 125 -21.29 13.12 -2.35
CA VAL A 125 -20.98 13.22 -0.91
C VAL A 125 -20.34 14.58 -0.59
N PHE A 126 -19.33 14.99 -1.34
CA PHE A 126 -18.63 16.25 -1.10
C PHE A 126 -19.54 17.45 -1.24
N ASP A 127 -20.42 17.48 -2.23
CA ASP A 127 -21.38 18.57 -2.44
C ASP A 127 -22.37 18.68 -1.27
N ALA A 128 -22.77 17.57 -0.66
CA ALA A 128 -23.61 17.57 0.53
C ALA A 128 -22.92 18.14 1.78
N PHE A 129 -21.58 18.00 1.88
CA PHE A 129 -20.80 18.45 3.04
C PHE A 129 -20.17 19.84 2.87
N ARG A 130 -19.84 20.27 1.63
CA ARG A 130 -19.21 21.57 1.33
C ARG A 130 -19.88 22.80 1.97
N PRO A 131 -21.22 22.92 2.06
CA PRO A 131 -21.84 24.08 2.71
C PRO A 131 -21.54 24.17 4.22
N ARG A 132 -21.15 23.05 4.83
CA ARG A 132 -20.92 22.91 6.28
C ARG A 132 -19.43 22.83 6.65
N LEU A 133 -18.59 22.30 5.74
CA LEU A 133 -17.15 22.10 5.89
C LEU A 133 -16.40 22.95 4.87
N GLN A 134 -15.66 23.96 5.34
CA GLN A 134 -14.84 24.84 4.48
C GLN A 134 -13.39 24.36 4.37
N ALA A 135 -13.11 23.17 4.87
CA ALA A 135 -11.79 22.56 4.86
C ALA A 135 -11.32 22.16 3.45
N LYS A 136 -10.01 22.14 3.24
CA LYS A 136 -9.40 21.49 2.09
C LYS A 136 -9.42 19.99 2.30
N PHE A 137 -9.76 19.23 1.25
CA PHE A 137 -9.75 17.77 1.26
C PHE A 137 -8.42 17.27 0.70
N LEU A 138 -7.73 16.41 1.45
CA LEU A 138 -6.42 15.89 1.10
C LEU A 138 -6.47 14.37 0.98
N LEU A 139 -5.69 13.84 0.02
CA LEU A 139 -5.44 12.41 -0.17
C LEU A 139 -3.93 12.16 -0.20
N GLU A 140 -3.49 11.11 0.48
CA GLU A 140 -2.09 10.65 0.51
C GLU A 140 -1.93 9.44 -0.43
N SER A 141 -2.10 9.66 -1.72
CA SER A 141 -2.10 8.57 -2.70
C SER A 141 -0.69 8.31 -3.21
N GLY A 142 -0.05 7.26 -2.69
CA GLY A 142 1.26 6.79 -3.16
C GLY A 142 1.13 5.63 -4.14
N ARG A 143 0.70 4.48 -3.67
CA ARG A 143 0.63 3.23 -4.45
C ARG A 143 -0.18 3.38 -5.74
N PHE A 144 -1.34 3.98 -5.67
CA PHE A 144 -2.21 4.18 -6.83
C PHE A 144 -1.53 4.99 -7.95
N LEU A 145 -0.70 5.97 -7.60
CA LEU A 145 -0.02 6.82 -8.56
C LEU A 145 1.22 6.19 -9.19
N VAL A 146 1.96 5.38 -8.43
CA VAL A 146 3.28 4.89 -8.87
C VAL A 146 3.44 3.37 -8.84
N GLY A 147 2.46 2.63 -8.36
CA GLY A 147 2.59 1.17 -8.21
C GLY A 147 2.86 0.45 -9.52
N GLU A 148 2.14 0.80 -10.56
CA GLU A 148 2.25 0.21 -11.89
C GLU A 148 3.35 0.85 -12.76
N SER A 149 3.93 1.99 -12.33
CA SER A 149 4.95 2.71 -13.10
C SER A 149 6.34 2.05 -13.07
N GLY A 150 6.53 1.02 -12.26
CA GLY A 150 7.83 0.39 -12.10
C GLY A 150 7.79 -1.10 -12.36
N VAL A 151 8.85 -1.60 -12.99
CA VAL A 151 9.11 -3.02 -13.18
C VAL A 151 10.43 -3.40 -12.53
N TYR A 152 10.52 -4.62 -12.06
CA TYR A 152 11.77 -5.20 -11.57
C TYR A 152 12.29 -6.20 -12.59
N VAL A 153 13.51 -6.01 -13.05
CA VAL A 153 14.16 -6.90 -14.03
C VAL A 153 15.34 -7.58 -13.36
N THR A 154 15.45 -8.90 -13.52
CA THR A 154 16.58 -9.69 -13.05
C THR A 154 17.01 -10.72 -14.09
N GLU A 155 18.27 -11.12 -14.05
CA GLU A 155 18.89 -12.07 -14.99
C GLU A 155 18.96 -13.46 -14.36
N ILE A 156 18.69 -14.50 -15.16
CA ILE A 156 18.86 -15.90 -14.77
C ILE A 156 20.35 -16.24 -14.82
N MET A 157 20.92 -16.52 -13.65
CA MET A 157 22.34 -16.85 -13.48
C MET A 157 22.60 -18.33 -13.62
N ASP A 158 21.63 -19.18 -13.28
CA ASP A 158 21.72 -20.63 -13.33
C ASP A 158 20.34 -21.29 -13.42
N ILE A 159 20.28 -22.48 -13.98
CA ILE A 159 19.08 -23.32 -14.05
C ILE A 159 19.36 -24.65 -13.40
N LYS A 160 18.68 -24.95 -12.31
CA LYS A 160 18.88 -26.17 -11.54
C LYS A 160 17.65 -27.08 -11.61
N ILE A 161 17.88 -28.33 -11.91
CA ILE A 161 16.85 -29.37 -11.77
C ILE A 161 17.17 -30.22 -10.53
N SER A 162 16.20 -30.33 -9.62
CA SER A 162 16.34 -31.14 -8.42
C SER A 162 15.07 -31.96 -8.16
N ARG A 163 15.19 -33.27 -8.24
CA ARG A 163 14.09 -34.22 -7.99
C ARG A 163 12.83 -33.91 -8.80
N GLY A 164 13.03 -33.59 -10.09
CA GLY A 164 11.93 -33.29 -11.01
C GLY A 164 11.36 -31.85 -10.92
N LYS A 165 11.95 -30.99 -10.11
CA LYS A 165 11.58 -29.57 -10.00
C LYS A 165 12.65 -28.68 -10.62
N THR A 166 12.25 -27.74 -11.48
CA THR A 166 13.12 -26.76 -12.10
C THR A 166 13.16 -25.47 -11.31
N TYR A 167 14.36 -24.93 -11.12
CA TYR A 167 14.62 -23.66 -10.43
C TYR A 167 15.36 -22.72 -11.38
N TYR A 168 14.85 -21.51 -11.55
CA TYR A 168 15.59 -20.40 -12.16
C TYR A 168 16.24 -19.60 -11.04
N ILE A 169 17.56 -19.60 -10.99
CA ILE A 169 18.35 -18.89 -9.97
C ILE A 169 18.73 -17.54 -10.54
N VAL A 170 18.24 -16.47 -9.93
CA VAL A 170 18.41 -15.11 -10.44
C VAL A 170 19.48 -14.33 -9.68
N LYS A 171 20.04 -13.30 -10.33
CA LYS A 171 21.12 -12.46 -9.83
C LYS A 171 20.79 -11.78 -8.51
N ASN A 172 19.64 -11.13 -8.44
CA ASN A 172 19.09 -10.51 -7.23
C ASN A 172 17.71 -11.10 -7.01
N GLY A 173 17.57 -11.88 -5.95
CA GLY A 173 16.30 -12.43 -5.52
C GLY A 173 15.55 -11.44 -4.61
N THR A 174 15.27 -11.88 -3.40
CA THR A 174 14.56 -11.08 -2.39
C THR A 174 15.31 -9.84 -1.95
N ASN A 175 16.63 -9.83 -2.05
CA ASN A 175 17.42 -8.63 -1.78
C ASN A 175 17.16 -7.51 -2.80
N GLY A 176 16.78 -7.83 -4.04
CA GLY A 176 16.40 -6.84 -5.05
C GLY A 176 14.91 -6.53 -5.08
N PHE A 177 14.04 -7.52 -4.81
CA PHE A 177 12.60 -7.36 -4.84
C PHE A 177 11.93 -8.24 -3.77
N PHE A 178 11.71 -7.68 -2.59
CA PHE A 178 11.24 -8.42 -1.42
C PHE A 178 9.72 -8.67 -1.39
N ARG A 179 8.92 -7.84 -2.06
CA ARG A 179 7.46 -7.91 -1.96
C ARG A 179 6.84 -9.29 -2.25
N PRO A 180 7.25 -10.05 -3.26
CA PRO A 180 6.69 -11.38 -3.50
C PRO A 180 6.85 -12.34 -2.32
N VAL A 181 7.95 -12.20 -1.57
CA VAL A 181 8.28 -13.06 -0.44
C VAL A 181 7.52 -12.71 0.81
N MET A 182 7.22 -11.44 1.02
CA MET A 182 6.48 -10.99 2.21
C MET A 182 5.17 -11.73 2.38
N LYS A 183 4.47 -12.01 1.29
CA LYS A 183 3.24 -12.81 1.31
C LYS A 183 3.48 -14.20 1.90
N GLU A 184 4.47 -14.94 1.41
CA GLU A 184 4.74 -16.29 1.91
C GLU A 184 5.12 -16.31 3.38
N LEU A 185 5.87 -15.29 3.84
CA LEU A 185 6.23 -15.16 5.24
C LEU A 185 5.01 -14.93 6.13
N MET A 186 4.06 -14.11 5.68
CA MET A 186 2.90 -13.71 6.47
C MET A 186 1.74 -14.72 6.42
N THR A 187 1.63 -15.52 5.36
CA THR A 187 0.55 -16.52 5.23
C THR A 187 0.87 -17.86 5.84
N LYS A 188 2.10 -18.10 6.27
CA LYS A 188 2.52 -19.38 6.88
C LYS A 188 2.05 -19.57 8.31
N ASP A 189 1.71 -18.51 9.01
CA ASP A 189 1.12 -18.62 10.35
C ASP A 189 -0.41 -18.66 10.25
N GLN A 190 -0.95 -19.89 10.23
CA GLN A 190 -2.40 -20.12 10.17
C GLN A 190 -3.17 -19.65 11.43
N HIS A 191 -2.47 -19.18 12.47
CA HIS A 191 -3.06 -18.79 13.75
C HIS A 191 -3.20 -17.28 13.90
N THR A 192 -2.51 -16.50 13.07
CA THR A 192 -2.65 -15.06 13.06
C THR A 192 -3.57 -14.64 11.90
N PRO A 193 -4.66 -13.91 12.14
CA PRO A 193 -5.45 -13.33 11.06
C PRO A 193 -4.52 -12.59 10.12
N ALA A 194 -4.67 -12.81 8.82
CA ALA A 194 -3.89 -12.04 7.83
C ALA A 194 -4.08 -10.56 8.14
N PRO A 195 -2.99 -9.78 8.34
CA PRO A 195 -3.12 -8.37 8.61
C PRO A 195 -3.93 -7.74 7.47
N ALA A 196 -4.86 -6.86 7.80
CA ALA A 196 -5.65 -6.11 6.82
C ALA A 196 -4.79 -5.13 5.98
N GLU A 197 -3.48 -5.29 6.02
CA GLU A 197 -2.49 -4.56 5.25
C GLU A 197 -2.31 -5.22 3.88
N PRO A 198 -2.57 -4.52 2.80
CA PRO A 198 -2.50 -5.05 1.44
C PRO A 198 -1.10 -5.47 0.98
N PHE A 199 -0.06 -5.13 1.74
CA PHE A 199 1.27 -5.69 1.56
C PHE A 199 1.29 -7.22 1.62
N TYR A 200 0.35 -7.81 2.38
CA TYR A 200 0.43 -9.18 2.85
C TYR A 200 -0.71 -10.04 2.36
N THR A 201 -1.76 -9.45 1.80
CA THR A 201 -3.00 -10.17 1.49
C THR A 201 -3.17 -10.54 0.02
N CYS A 202 -2.41 -9.93 -0.90
CA CYS A 202 -2.49 -10.26 -2.31
C CYS A 202 -1.69 -11.51 -2.66
N PRO A 203 -2.31 -12.55 -3.20
CA PRO A 203 -1.64 -13.80 -3.53
C PRO A 203 -0.58 -13.66 -4.63
N ASN A 204 -0.80 -12.89 -5.67
CA ASN A 204 0.13 -12.64 -6.75
C ASN A 204 0.45 -11.15 -6.80
N ILE A 205 1.49 -10.74 -6.08
CA ILE A 205 1.85 -9.32 -5.93
C ILE A 205 2.47 -8.75 -7.21
N SER A 206 2.96 -9.62 -8.08
CA SER A 206 3.60 -9.22 -9.33
C SER A 206 3.43 -10.32 -10.34
N GLN A 207 3.03 -9.96 -11.53
CA GLN A 207 3.13 -10.88 -12.66
C GLN A 207 4.60 -10.97 -13.07
N VAL A 208 5.02 -12.19 -13.43
CA VAL A 208 6.36 -12.44 -13.94
C VAL A 208 6.28 -12.87 -15.40
N THR A 209 7.10 -12.25 -16.22
CA THR A 209 7.26 -12.58 -17.64
C THR A 209 8.72 -12.87 -17.93
N LEU A 210 8.97 -13.91 -18.71
CA LEU A 210 10.30 -14.16 -19.28
C LEU A 210 10.40 -13.41 -20.61
N LEU A 211 11.42 -12.57 -20.73
CA LEU A 211 11.66 -11.80 -21.97
C LEU A 211 12.36 -12.68 -23.00
N THR A 212 11.57 -13.45 -23.75
CA THR A 212 12.08 -14.38 -24.79
C THR A 212 10.98 -14.69 -25.81
N ASP A 213 11.41 -14.99 -27.06
CA ASP A 213 10.52 -15.46 -28.13
C ASP A 213 10.53 -16.99 -28.27
N ARG A 214 11.13 -17.74 -27.33
CA ARG A 214 11.21 -19.19 -27.41
C ARG A 214 9.86 -19.85 -27.21
N GLU A 215 9.63 -20.87 -28.01
CA GLU A 215 8.46 -21.72 -27.90
C GLU A 215 8.62 -22.78 -26.78
N GLY A 216 7.47 -23.28 -26.31
CA GLY A 216 7.39 -24.27 -25.24
C GLY A 216 7.46 -23.68 -23.86
N THR A 217 6.76 -24.30 -22.93
CA THR A 217 6.65 -23.83 -21.53
C THR A 217 7.17 -24.87 -20.55
N GLU A 218 7.53 -24.42 -19.36
CA GLU A 218 7.85 -25.28 -18.23
C GLU A 218 7.38 -24.61 -16.92
N THR A 219 7.13 -25.43 -15.90
CA THR A 219 6.75 -24.94 -14.57
C THR A 219 7.99 -24.87 -13.69
N VAL A 220 8.23 -23.68 -13.10
CA VAL A 220 9.47 -23.39 -12.38
C VAL A 220 9.20 -22.66 -11.07
N ASP A 221 10.18 -22.73 -10.16
CA ASP A 221 10.34 -21.77 -9.07
C ASP A 221 11.44 -20.77 -9.43
N ILE A 222 11.22 -19.49 -9.12
CA ILE A 222 12.20 -18.42 -9.31
C ILE A 222 12.78 -18.08 -7.96
N VAL A 223 14.08 -18.30 -7.77
CA VAL A 223 14.81 -18.16 -6.52
C VAL A 223 16.04 -17.26 -6.70
N GLY A 224 16.45 -16.57 -5.66
CA GLY A 224 17.72 -15.85 -5.65
C GLY A 224 18.90 -16.73 -5.23
N GLY A 225 20.05 -16.10 -5.07
CA GLY A 225 21.30 -16.73 -4.63
C GLY A 225 21.61 -16.58 -3.15
N LEU A 226 20.68 -16.13 -2.33
CA LEU A 226 20.90 -15.96 -0.90
C LEU A 226 20.82 -17.28 -0.13
N CYS A 227 21.49 -17.37 1.00
CA CYS A 227 21.46 -18.53 1.89
C CYS A 227 20.17 -18.68 2.70
N SER A 228 19.03 -18.43 2.08
CA SER A 228 17.71 -18.48 2.69
C SER A 228 16.72 -19.20 1.79
N ARG A 229 15.95 -20.14 2.36
CA ARG A 229 14.84 -20.78 1.64
C ARG A 229 13.67 -19.82 1.33
N TYR A 230 13.68 -18.63 1.92
CA TYR A 230 12.73 -17.55 1.64
C TYR A 230 13.18 -16.65 0.50
N ASP A 231 14.34 -16.94 -0.12
CA ASP A 231 14.79 -16.25 -1.33
C ASP A 231 14.06 -16.81 -2.56
N LEU A 232 12.73 -16.65 -2.54
CA LEU A 232 11.77 -17.21 -3.48
C LEU A 232 10.88 -16.08 -4.02
N LEU A 233 11.10 -15.69 -5.27
CA LEU A 233 10.33 -14.63 -5.92
C LEU A 233 9.00 -15.13 -6.48
N ALA A 234 8.96 -16.36 -6.99
CA ALA A 234 7.75 -16.98 -7.49
C ALA A 234 7.83 -18.49 -7.38
N SER A 235 6.71 -19.15 -7.18
CA SER A 235 6.61 -20.61 -7.01
C SER A 235 5.59 -21.20 -7.96
N ASN A 236 5.98 -22.32 -8.61
CA ASN A 236 5.14 -23.07 -9.55
C ASN A 236 4.55 -22.19 -10.68
N VAL A 237 5.33 -21.26 -11.20
CA VAL A 237 4.91 -20.43 -12.33
C VAL A 237 5.22 -21.14 -13.65
N THR A 238 4.30 -21.04 -14.61
CA THR A 238 4.50 -21.57 -15.96
C THR A 238 5.00 -20.45 -16.86
N LEU A 239 6.22 -20.63 -17.37
CA LEU A 239 6.91 -19.66 -18.22
C LEU A 239 7.42 -20.35 -19.50
N PRO A 240 7.75 -19.59 -20.55
CA PRO A 240 8.57 -20.10 -21.64
C PRO A 240 9.87 -20.72 -21.10
N ARG A 241 10.44 -21.67 -21.82
CA ARG A 241 11.74 -22.27 -21.44
C ARG A 241 12.83 -21.21 -21.50
N ALA A 242 13.59 -21.11 -20.43
CA ALA A 242 14.68 -20.16 -20.30
C ALA A 242 16.05 -20.78 -20.57
N GLU A 243 17.00 -19.91 -20.85
CA GLU A 243 18.42 -20.16 -20.81
C GLU A 243 19.11 -19.25 -19.82
N VAL A 244 20.32 -19.63 -19.38
CA VAL A 244 21.15 -18.75 -18.54
C VAL A 244 21.46 -17.45 -19.31
N GLY A 245 21.29 -16.31 -18.67
CA GLY A 245 21.42 -15.00 -19.29
C GLY A 245 20.06 -14.36 -19.69
N ASP A 246 18.98 -15.13 -19.73
CA ASP A 246 17.66 -14.58 -19.98
C ASP A 246 17.20 -13.68 -18.83
N ARG A 247 16.25 -12.79 -19.11
CA ARG A 247 15.76 -11.82 -18.15
C ARG A 247 14.29 -12.07 -17.80
N LEU A 248 14.03 -12.00 -16.53
CA LEU A 248 12.69 -12.03 -15.96
C LEU A 248 12.27 -10.61 -15.59
N LEU A 249 11.03 -10.27 -15.91
CA LEU A 249 10.41 -9.00 -15.61
C LEU A 249 9.25 -9.23 -14.62
N PHE A 250 9.24 -8.50 -13.53
CA PHE A 250 8.16 -8.48 -12.55
C PHE A 250 7.47 -7.12 -12.58
N THR A 251 6.15 -7.11 -12.71
CA THR A 251 5.35 -5.87 -12.74
C THR A 251 5.08 -5.32 -11.33
N ASN A 252 4.42 -4.16 -11.27
CA ASN A 252 3.96 -3.54 -10.02
C ASN A 252 5.08 -3.26 -9.00
N ALA A 253 6.28 -2.94 -9.46
CA ALA A 253 7.44 -2.66 -8.61
C ALA A 253 7.60 -1.17 -8.24
N GLY A 254 6.75 -0.27 -8.76
CA GLY A 254 6.90 1.18 -8.61
C GLY A 254 6.70 1.70 -7.19
N SER A 255 5.88 1.01 -6.36
CA SER A 255 5.74 1.38 -4.96
C SER A 255 6.26 0.26 -4.05
N TYR A 256 7.10 0.63 -3.07
CA TYR A 256 7.65 -0.29 -2.07
C TYR A 256 8.44 -1.49 -2.66
N GLY A 257 8.86 -1.42 -3.90
CA GLY A 257 9.71 -2.42 -4.53
C GLY A 257 11.12 -2.33 -3.99
N TYR A 258 11.85 -1.30 -4.42
CA TYR A 258 13.23 -1.08 -4.03
C TYR A 258 13.40 -0.79 -2.53
N THR A 259 12.61 0.13 -1.99
CA THR A 259 12.79 0.65 -0.62
C THR A 259 12.49 -0.34 0.50
N LEU A 260 11.66 -1.35 0.27
CA LEU A 260 11.38 -2.42 1.23
C LEU A 260 12.35 -3.59 1.11
N SER A 261 13.13 -3.67 0.03
CA SER A 261 14.03 -4.78 -0.19
C SER A 261 15.26 -4.70 0.72
N PRO A 262 15.74 -5.81 1.28
CA PRO A 262 16.95 -5.85 2.09
C PRO A 262 18.21 -5.78 1.20
N LEU A 263 18.39 -4.66 0.53
CA LEU A 263 19.35 -4.44 -0.57
C LEU A 263 20.80 -4.84 -0.23
N LEU A 264 21.19 -4.68 1.03
CA LEU A 264 22.56 -4.99 1.49
C LEU A 264 22.70 -6.39 2.08
N PHE A 265 21.61 -7.18 2.08
CA PHE A 265 21.67 -8.53 2.65
C PHE A 265 22.58 -9.44 1.82
N GLY A 266 23.43 -10.19 2.52
CA GLY A 266 24.40 -11.09 1.88
C GLY A 266 25.53 -10.37 1.11
N SER A 267 25.73 -9.06 1.35
CA SER A 267 26.71 -8.24 0.63
C SER A 267 26.54 -8.25 -0.90
N GLN A 268 25.30 -8.45 -1.36
CA GLN A 268 24.99 -8.39 -2.78
C GLN A 268 25.01 -6.92 -3.27
N THR A 269 25.38 -6.75 -4.54
CA THR A 269 25.25 -5.45 -5.18
C THR A 269 23.76 -5.14 -5.38
N PRO A 270 23.26 -4.02 -4.86
CA PRO A 270 21.88 -3.62 -5.10
C PRO A 270 21.58 -3.48 -6.60
N PRO A 271 20.33 -3.73 -7.03
CA PRO A 271 19.94 -3.47 -8.41
C PRO A 271 20.02 -1.97 -8.71
N ASP A 272 20.37 -1.66 -9.94
CA ASP A 272 20.35 -0.28 -10.46
C ASP A 272 18.91 0.21 -10.57
N GLN A 273 18.71 1.50 -10.37
CA GLN A 273 17.44 2.17 -10.63
C GLN A 273 17.58 3.00 -11.92
N LEU A 274 16.76 2.70 -12.90
CA LEU A 274 16.74 3.39 -14.18
C LEU A 274 15.44 4.16 -14.31
N TRP A 275 15.53 5.41 -14.74
CA TRP A 275 14.39 6.22 -15.13
C TRP A 275 14.24 6.16 -16.65
N LEU A 276 13.03 5.82 -17.10
CA LEU A 276 12.70 5.75 -18.51
C LEU A 276 11.76 6.92 -18.85
N GLU A 277 12.11 7.71 -19.85
CA GLU A 277 11.36 8.90 -20.24
C GLU A 277 10.18 8.59 -21.18
N HIS A 278 10.13 7.37 -21.71
CA HIS A 278 9.10 6.92 -22.64
C HIS A 278 8.48 5.60 -22.18
N GLU A 279 7.22 5.37 -22.56
CA GLU A 279 6.56 4.09 -22.35
C GLU A 279 7.38 2.97 -23.01
N ILE A 280 7.51 1.87 -22.33
CA ILE A 280 8.06 0.65 -22.88
C ILE A 280 6.86 -0.21 -23.28
N ASP A 281 6.76 -0.53 -24.56
CA ASP A 281 5.89 -1.60 -25.02
C ASP A 281 6.47 -2.93 -24.50
N ILE A 282 5.81 -3.51 -23.48
CA ILE A 282 6.23 -4.77 -22.86
C ILE A 282 5.37 -5.90 -23.40
#